data_2d96760c470578144a6b6b9bad27dde8
#
_entry.id   2d96760c470578144a6b6b9bad27dde8
#
_cell.length_a   1.000
_cell.length_b   1.000
_cell.length_c   1.000
_cell.angle_alpha   90.00
_cell.angle_beta   90.00
_cell.angle_gamma   90.00
#
_symmetry.space_group_name_H-M   'P 1'
#
loop_
_entity.id
_entity.type
_entity.pdbx_description
1 polymer ?
#
loop_
_entity_poly.entity_id
_entity_poly.type
_entity_poly.pdbx_seq_one_letter_code
_entity_poly.pdbx_strand_id
1 'polypeptide(L)'
;MRITCLKLLLFLSVFLVGNEFTKTQPRVVIATDFPPVDVYPGGAGYGPSEKRSDTDDIQSMIRFLLYSNEFKIEGLVASSATFANIANKQNILDLLYIYDYVDENLQKHDNRFPSADKLRLLTWQGLSGTYGKPASEIIGEGKNSEASEKIIGLLEQPDTRPIWFCIWGGSCDLAQALWKIKETRNPSVAEQLMSKVRVYMIDFQDGTGQWLLDTFPQLFVIVSRNNYKGMFNNSPGAEIQLSNLEWINRNIRKGHGLLGAFYPESGFYPETPGVWEGDSPSFLHLVSGLRGLNNPEKPGQEGWGGQFVRVSPDKNHWMDDPKGGITVWKWRREVQKEFAERADWMLKE
;
A
#
# COMPACT_ATOMS: atom_id res chain seq x y z
N MET A 1 28.37 47.47 62.61
CA MET A 1 27.77 47.64 61.24
C MET A 1 27.97 46.35 60.45
N ARG A 2 26.99 45.47 60.46
CA ARG A 2 27.06 44.16 59.74
C ARG A 2 26.30 44.31 58.43
N ILE A 3 27.00 44.14 57.29
CA ILE A 3 26.44 44.17 55.99
C ILE A 3 26.07 42.73 55.64
N THR A 4 24.77 42.48 55.51
CA THR A 4 24.22 41.16 55.08
C THR A 4 24.12 41.13 53.56
N CYS A 5 24.92 40.27 52.92
CA CYS A 5 24.89 40.05 51.48
C CYS A 5 23.77 39.08 51.15
N LEU A 6 22.72 39.56 50.45
CA LEU A 6 21.61 38.75 49.95
C LEU A 6 22.01 38.14 48.57
N LYS A 7 22.23 36.83 48.53
CA LYS A 7 22.47 36.11 47.26
C LYS A 7 21.13 35.82 46.60
N LEU A 8 20.88 36.48 45.47
CA LEU A 8 19.74 36.21 44.57
C LEU A 8 20.09 35.02 43.68
N LEU A 9 19.45 33.88 43.94
CA LEU A 9 19.50 32.70 43.03
C LEU A 9 18.48 32.90 41.91
N LEU A 10 18.95 33.18 40.69
CA LEU A 10 18.14 33.08 39.47
C LEU A 10 17.99 31.60 39.08
N PHE A 11 16.79 31.05 39.19
CA PHE A 11 16.42 29.79 38.57
C PHE A 11 16.14 30.03 37.08
N LEU A 12 17.08 29.63 36.24
CA LEU A 12 16.88 29.57 34.77
C LEU A 12 16.13 28.27 34.45
N SER A 13 14.81 28.33 34.31
CA SER A 13 14.02 27.23 33.77
C SER A 13 14.25 27.14 32.28
N VAL A 14 15.11 26.21 31.84
CA VAL A 14 15.27 25.83 30.45
C VAL A 14 14.02 25.02 30.04
N PHE A 15 13.09 25.69 29.38
CA PHE A 15 12.04 24.98 28.62
C PHE A 15 12.71 24.26 27.46
N LEU A 16 12.95 22.95 27.60
CA LEU A 16 13.19 22.05 26.47
C LEU A 16 11.88 21.96 25.69
N VAL A 17 11.71 22.85 24.70
CA VAL A 17 10.74 22.64 23.65
C VAL A 17 11.25 21.45 22.83
N GLY A 18 10.77 20.27 23.17
CA GLY A 18 10.94 19.09 22.33
C GLY A 18 10.35 19.40 20.95
N ASN A 19 11.18 19.67 19.96
CA ASN A 19 10.77 19.59 18.56
C ASN A 19 10.35 18.14 18.31
N GLU A 20 9.08 17.82 18.52
CA GLU A 20 8.49 16.67 17.86
C GLU A 20 8.55 16.99 16.34
N PHE A 21 9.57 16.43 15.68
CA PHE A 21 9.56 16.34 14.23
C PHE A 21 8.33 15.51 13.87
N THR A 22 7.23 16.16 13.55
CA THR A 22 6.10 15.51 12.93
C THR A 22 6.60 14.89 11.62
N LYS A 23 6.83 13.57 11.65
CA LYS A 23 7.23 12.85 10.43
C LYS A 23 6.17 13.11 9.39
N THR A 24 6.56 13.72 8.28
CA THR A 24 5.63 14.06 7.20
C THR A 24 5.03 12.76 6.67
N GLN A 25 3.70 12.69 6.57
CA GLN A 25 2.99 11.53 6.02
C GLN A 25 3.52 11.24 4.60
N PRO A 26 3.94 9.99 4.30
CA PRO A 26 4.25 9.59 2.93
C PRO A 26 3.03 9.78 2.02
N ARG A 27 3.28 10.23 0.79
CA ARG A 27 2.25 10.35 -0.24
C ARG A 27 2.11 9.00 -0.94
N VAL A 28 0.88 8.46 -1.04
CA VAL A 28 0.65 7.13 -1.59
C VAL A 28 -0.47 7.11 -2.62
N VAL A 29 -0.30 6.29 -3.65
CA VAL A 29 -1.34 5.82 -4.58
C VAL A 29 -1.36 4.31 -4.48
N ILE A 30 -2.53 3.73 -4.24
CA ILE A 30 -2.75 2.27 -4.27
C ILE A 30 -3.38 1.93 -5.63
N ALA A 31 -2.78 0.99 -6.38
CA ALA A 31 -3.36 0.43 -7.59
C ALA A 31 -3.59 -1.07 -7.40
N THR A 32 -4.85 -1.49 -7.46
CA THR A 32 -5.33 -2.80 -7.03
C THR A 32 -6.29 -3.39 -8.06
N ASP A 33 -6.23 -4.68 -8.32
CA ASP A 33 -7.23 -5.44 -9.09
C ASP A 33 -8.43 -5.85 -8.22
N PHE A 34 -8.86 -4.93 -7.40
CA PHE A 34 -9.84 -5.08 -6.34
C PHE A 34 -11.12 -5.78 -6.80
N PRO A 35 -11.44 -6.96 -6.22
CA PRO A 35 -12.60 -7.74 -6.61
C PRO A 35 -13.89 -7.19 -6.01
N PRO A 36 -15.08 -7.65 -6.48
CA PRO A 36 -16.33 -7.42 -5.77
C PRO A 36 -16.26 -7.89 -4.32
N VAL A 37 -16.91 -7.18 -3.39
CA VAL A 37 -16.91 -7.53 -1.95
C VAL A 37 -17.58 -8.88 -1.65
N ASP A 38 -18.38 -9.41 -2.57
CA ASP A 38 -19.01 -10.72 -2.53
C ASP A 38 -18.27 -11.77 -3.40
N VAL A 39 -17.00 -11.55 -3.67
CA VAL A 39 -16.17 -12.43 -4.48
C VAL A 39 -16.02 -13.83 -3.87
N TYR A 40 -15.94 -14.84 -4.73
CA TYR A 40 -15.57 -16.19 -4.33
C TYR A 40 -14.05 -16.32 -4.27
N PRO A 41 -13.47 -16.71 -3.13
CA PRO A 41 -12.04 -16.95 -3.03
C PRO A 41 -11.63 -18.12 -3.92
N GLY A 42 -10.48 -17.99 -4.53
CA GLY A 42 -9.91 -19.03 -5.40
C GLY A 42 -10.00 -18.70 -6.89
N GLY A 43 -9.22 -19.48 -7.65
CA GLY A 43 -9.12 -19.33 -9.10
C GLY A 43 -10.15 -20.16 -9.88
N ALA A 44 -9.74 -20.64 -11.05
CA ALA A 44 -10.59 -21.47 -11.90
C ALA A 44 -11.13 -22.70 -11.16
N GLY A 45 -12.45 -22.86 -11.16
CA GLY A 45 -13.14 -23.97 -10.47
C GLY A 45 -14.05 -23.56 -9.32
N TYR A 46 -13.92 -22.33 -8.81
CA TYR A 46 -14.72 -21.82 -7.68
C TYR A 46 -15.70 -20.74 -8.17
N GLY A 47 -16.99 -20.96 -8.00
CA GLY A 47 -18.03 -19.99 -8.31
C GLY A 47 -18.11 -19.52 -9.78
N PRO A 48 -18.95 -18.52 -10.06
CA PRO A 48 -19.07 -17.89 -11.38
C PRO A 48 -17.77 -17.19 -11.81
N SER A 49 -17.45 -17.23 -13.10
CA SER A 49 -16.18 -16.71 -13.62
C SER A 49 -15.96 -15.21 -13.36
N GLU A 50 -17.05 -14.47 -13.39
CA GLU A 50 -17.07 -13.02 -13.14
C GLU A 50 -16.89 -12.61 -11.68
N LYS A 51 -17.04 -13.57 -10.76
CA LYS A 51 -16.89 -13.38 -9.32
C LYS A 51 -15.70 -14.15 -8.73
N ARG A 52 -14.86 -14.73 -9.56
CA ARG A 52 -13.66 -15.44 -9.09
C ARG A 52 -12.48 -14.49 -9.05
N SER A 53 -11.89 -14.33 -7.89
CA SER A 53 -10.67 -13.58 -7.74
C SER A 53 -9.93 -13.96 -6.46
N ASP A 54 -8.78 -13.37 -6.27
CA ASP A 54 -8.09 -13.35 -5.00
C ASP A 54 -8.79 -12.37 -4.06
N THR A 55 -8.99 -12.78 -2.83
CA THR A 55 -9.56 -11.92 -1.79
C THR A 55 -8.48 -11.22 -0.96
N ASP A 56 -7.22 -11.39 -1.31
CA ASP A 56 -6.10 -10.78 -0.59
C ASP A 56 -6.08 -9.25 -0.74
N ASP A 57 -6.51 -8.72 -1.89
CA ASP A 57 -6.75 -7.29 -2.08
C ASP A 57 -7.76 -6.74 -1.05
N ILE A 58 -8.86 -7.47 -0.75
CA ILE A 58 -9.83 -7.03 0.25
C ILE A 58 -9.19 -7.04 1.64
N GLN A 59 -8.46 -8.11 1.98
CA GLN A 59 -7.74 -8.20 3.25
C GLN A 59 -6.74 -7.06 3.38
N SER A 60 -5.92 -6.83 2.34
CA SER A 60 -4.90 -5.79 2.29
C SER A 60 -5.50 -4.38 2.35
N MET A 61 -6.63 -4.14 1.67
CA MET A 61 -7.30 -2.83 1.67
C MET A 61 -7.91 -2.54 3.04
N ILE A 62 -8.53 -3.52 3.72
CA ILE A 62 -9.05 -3.33 5.07
C ILE A 62 -7.90 -2.97 6.03
N ARG A 63 -6.77 -3.68 5.96
CA ARG A 63 -5.58 -3.28 6.74
C ARG A 63 -5.12 -1.88 6.36
N PHE A 64 -4.99 -1.55 5.08
CA PHE A 64 -4.57 -0.23 4.62
C PHE A 64 -5.48 0.89 5.16
N LEU A 65 -6.81 0.69 5.15
CA LEU A 65 -7.76 1.66 5.69
C LEU A 65 -7.56 1.92 7.18
N LEU A 66 -7.16 0.90 7.96
CA LEU A 66 -6.82 1.05 9.38
C LEU A 66 -5.45 1.73 9.62
N TYR A 67 -4.64 1.88 8.58
CA TYR A 67 -3.39 2.64 8.58
C TYR A 67 -3.48 3.96 7.80
N SER A 68 -4.66 4.32 7.30
CA SER A 68 -4.84 5.46 6.41
C SER A 68 -4.49 6.81 7.05
N ASN A 69 -4.50 6.91 8.38
CA ASN A 69 -4.01 8.05 9.14
C ASN A 69 -2.49 8.27 9.05
N GLU A 70 -1.73 7.27 8.61
CA GLU A 70 -0.26 7.36 8.46
C GLU A 70 0.14 7.99 7.11
N PHE A 71 -0.80 8.13 6.16
CA PHE A 71 -0.52 8.50 4.78
C PHE A 71 -1.27 9.75 4.33
N LYS A 72 -0.66 10.50 3.40
CA LYS A 72 -1.38 11.37 2.49
C LYS A 72 -1.80 10.53 1.29
N ILE A 73 -3.02 10.00 1.32
CA ILE A 73 -3.58 9.22 0.22
C ILE A 73 -3.89 10.18 -0.92
N GLU A 74 -3.27 9.93 -2.08
CA GLU A 74 -3.42 10.73 -3.30
C GLU A 74 -4.34 10.05 -4.31
N GLY A 75 -4.50 8.71 -4.26
CA GLY A 75 -5.40 7.97 -5.14
C GLY A 75 -5.57 6.50 -4.75
N LEU A 76 -6.75 5.96 -5.06
CA LEU A 76 -7.10 4.55 -5.05
C LEU A 76 -7.51 4.17 -6.48
N VAL A 77 -6.72 3.33 -7.14
CA VAL A 77 -6.91 3.00 -8.55
C VAL A 77 -7.42 1.57 -8.68
N ALA A 78 -8.58 1.40 -9.30
CA ALA A 78 -9.00 0.09 -9.76
C ALA A 78 -8.23 -0.23 -11.04
N SER A 79 -7.31 -1.18 -11.00
CA SER A 79 -6.55 -1.70 -12.15
C SER A 79 -6.99 -3.13 -12.46
N SER A 80 -6.60 -3.66 -13.61
CA SER A 80 -6.84 -5.07 -13.90
C SER A 80 -5.58 -5.89 -13.69
N ALA A 81 -5.76 -7.17 -13.41
CA ALA A 81 -4.65 -8.10 -13.29
C ALA A 81 -5.08 -9.56 -13.38
N THR A 82 -4.37 -10.42 -12.67
CA THR A 82 -4.22 -11.84 -12.87
C THR A 82 -5.55 -12.61 -12.86
N PHE A 83 -6.49 -12.27 -11.98
CA PHE A 83 -7.63 -13.19 -11.78
C PHE A 83 -8.85 -12.87 -12.65
N ALA A 84 -9.52 -11.78 -12.40
CA ALA A 84 -10.72 -11.44 -13.17
C ALA A 84 -10.39 -10.66 -14.43
N ASN A 85 -9.19 -10.08 -14.53
CA ASN A 85 -8.77 -9.19 -15.61
C ASN A 85 -9.75 -8.01 -15.83
N ILE A 86 -10.37 -7.56 -14.75
CA ILE A 86 -11.39 -6.51 -14.73
C ILE A 86 -10.93 -5.42 -13.76
N ALA A 87 -10.93 -4.17 -14.24
CA ALA A 87 -10.82 -3.00 -13.40
C ALA A 87 -12.21 -2.39 -13.20
N ASN A 88 -12.66 -2.31 -11.95
CA ASN A 88 -13.96 -1.70 -11.63
C ASN A 88 -13.87 -0.90 -10.34
N LYS A 89 -13.85 0.44 -10.47
CA LYS A 89 -13.77 1.31 -9.29
C LYS A 89 -14.97 1.17 -8.35
N GLN A 90 -16.12 0.66 -8.83
CA GLN A 90 -17.28 0.42 -7.98
C GLN A 90 -16.97 -0.58 -6.86
N ASN A 91 -16.12 -1.58 -7.14
CA ASN A 91 -15.71 -2.55 -6.13
C ASN A 91 -14.99 -1.90 -4.93
N ILE A 92 -14.11 -0.92 -5.20
CA ILE A 92 -13.46 -0.14 -4.14
C ILE A 92 -14.48 0.74 -3.42
N LEU A 93 -15.38 1.39 -4.17
CA LEU A 93 -16.43 2.24 -3.59
C LEU A 93 -17.35 1.44 -2.66
N ASP A 94 -17.67 0.19 -3.01
CA ASP A 94 -18.50 -0.69 -2.18
C ASP A 94 -17.81 -0.99 -0.83
N LEU A 95 -16.50 -1.21 -0.80
CA LEU A 95 -15.78 -1.34 0.46
C LEU A 95 -15.74 0.00 1.24
N LEU A 96 -15.62 1.13 0.55
CA LEU A 96 -15.63 2.43 1.21
C LEU A 96 -17.00 2.79 1.81
N TYR A 97 -18.12 2.23 1.30
CA TYR A 97 -19.42 2.29 1.98
C TYR A 97 -19.41 1.54 3.31
N ILE A 98 -18.64 0.45 3.39
CA ILE A 98 -18.50 -0.31 4.64
C ILE A 98 -17.56 0.44 5.61
N TYR A 99 -16.50 1.06 5.10
CA TYR A 99 -15.61 1.91 5.89
C TYR A 99 -16.31 3.11 6.54
N ASP A 100 -17.32 3.68 5.89
CA ASP A 100 -18.16 4.79 6.37
C ASP A 100 -18.82 4.52 7.75
N TYR A 101 -19.06 3.24 8.08
CA TYR A 101 -19.61 2.85 9.37
C TYR A 101 -18.61 2.92 10.53
N VAL A 102 -17.32 3.07 10.24
CA VAL A 102 -16.26 3.04 11.24
C VAL A 102 -15.33 4.25 11.21
N ASP A 103 -15.35 5.06 10.15
CA ASP A 103 -14.41 6.18 9.97
C ASP A 103 -14.53 7.25 11.05
N GLU A 104 -15.75 7.57 11.54
CA GLU A 104 -15.93 8.48 12.66
C GLU A 104 -15.31 7.95 13.97
N ASN A 105 -15.34 6.63 14.20
CA ASN A 105 -14.70 6.05 15.38
C ASN A 105 -13.19 6.12 15.27
N LEU A 106 -12.64 5.80 14.10
CA LEU A 106 -11.21 5.93 13.80
C LEU A 106 -10.73 7.37 13.99
N GLN A 107 -11.50 8.36 13.54
CA GLN A 107 -11.19 9.80 13.69
C GLN A 107 -11.17 10.27 15.15
N LYS A 108 -11.86 9.59 16.06
CA LYS A 108 -11.77 9.91 17.51
C LYS A 108 -10.42 9.50 18.09
N HIS A 109 -9.83 8.40 17.60
CA HIS A 109 -8.50 7.97 18.00
C HIS A 109 -7.40 8.81 17.34
N ASP A 110 -7.58 9.18 16.07
CA ASP A 110 -6.66 10.05 15.34
C ASP A 110 -7.41 10.81 14.23
N ASN A 111 -7.49 12.12 14.36
CA ASN A 111 -8.21 13.00 13.43
C ASN A 111 -7.59 13.05 12.01
N ARG A 112 -6.44 12.41 11.80
CA ARG A 112 -5.81 12.25 10.49
C ARG A 112 -6.45 11.15 9.64
N PHE A 113 -7.30 10.29 10.20
CA PHE A 113 -8.06 9.32 9.40
C PHE A 113 -8.94 10.06 8.39
N PRO A 114 -8.84 9.73 7.10
CA PRO A 114 -9.71 10.32 6.09
C PRO A 114 -11.14 9.83 6.25
N SER A 115 -12.11 10.68 5.93
CA SER A 115 -13.50 10.24 5.82
C SER A 115 -13.68 9.34 4.57
N ALA A 116 -14.70 8.49 4.60
CA ALA A 116 -15.07 7.68 3.44
C ALA A 116 -15.36 8.54 2.20
N ASP A 117 -16.04 9.68 2.37
CA ASP A 117 -16.31 10.62 1.28
C ASP A 117 -15.03 11.14 0.62
N LYS A 118 -14.03 11.50 1.41
CA LYS A 118 -12.74 11.92 0.88
C LYS A 118 -12.07 10.82 0.06
N LEU A 119 -12.11 9.57 0.53
CA LEU A 119 -11.53 8.44 -0.19
C LEU A 119 -12.29 8.11 -1.47
N ARG A 120 -13.64 8.22 -1.47
CA ARG A 120 -14.46 8.05 -2.68
C ARG A 120 -14.06 9.03 -3.79
N LEU A 121 -13.77 10.29 -3.46
CA LEU A 121 -13.30 11.29 -4.43
C LEU A 121 -11.91 10.99 -4.99
N LEU A 122 -11.10 10.20 -4.29
CA LEU A 122 -9.77 9.78 -4.71
C LEU A 122 -9.78 8.41 -5.40
N THR A 123 -10.94 7.81 -5.65
CA THR A 123 -11.06 6.51 -6.31
C THR A 123 -11.21 6.69 -7.81
N TRP A 124 -10.29 6.09 -8.60
CA TRP A 124 -10.17 6.30 -10.04
C TRP A 124 -10.31 5.00 -10.82
N GLN A 125 -10.94 5.09 -12.00
CA GLN A 125 -11.06 3.97 -12.93
C GLN A 125 -9.78 3.82 -13.75
N GLY A 126 -9.15 2.66 -13.68
CA GLY A 126 -8.02 2.26 -14.50
C GLY A 126 -8.41 1.41 -15.70
N LEU A 127 -7.40 0.87 -16.38
CA LEU A 127 -7.56 0.02 -17.57
C LEU A 127 -8.00 -1.39 -17.19
N SER A 128 -8.94 -1.95 -17.95
CA SER A 128 -9.36 -3.36 -17.85
C SER A 128 -8.73 -4.21 -18.95
N GLY A 129 -8.60 -5.51 -18.70
CA GLY A 129 -8.22 -6.47 -19.73
C GLY A 129 -6.75 -6.44 -20.09
N THR A 130 -5.85 -6.13 -19.15
CA THR A 130 -4.40 -5.98 -19.38
C THR A 130 -3.61 -7.27 -19.14
N TYR A 131 -4.14 -8.20 -18.35
CA TYR A 131 -3.46 -9.44 -18.02
C TYR A 131 -3.06 -10.25 -19.25
N GLY A 132 -1.81 -10.72 -19.26
CA GLY A 132 -1.26 -11.53 -20.35
C GLY A 132 -0.93 -10.77 -21.65
N LYS A 133 -1.18 -9.44 -21.69
CA LYS A 133 -0.85 -8.62 -22.85
C LYS A 133 0.54 -8.00 -22.74
N PRO A 134 1.26 -7.86 -23.87
CA PRO A 134 2.50 -7.10 -23.91
C PRO A 134 2.21 -5.60 -23.73
N ALA A 135 3.19 -4.85 -23.23
CA ALA A 135 3.05 -3.41 -23.00
C ALA A 135 2.58 -2.63 -24.23
N SER A 136 3.03 -3.01 -25.44
CA SER A 136 2.64 -2.38 -26.71
C SER A 136 1.13 -2.44 -27.02
N GLU A 137 0.42 -3.40 -26.43
CA GLU A 137 -1.03 -3.50 -26.55
C GLU A 137 -1.78 -2.75 -25.44
N ILE A 138 -1.09 -2.44 -24.34
CA ILE A 138 -1.67 -1.82 -23.14
C ILE A 138 -1.50 -0.32 -23.15
N ILE A 139 -0.31 0.18 -23.47
CA ILE A 139 0.06 1.60 -23.41
C ILE A 139 0.27 2.18 -24.80
N GLY A 140 0.14 3.50 -24.94
CA GLY A 140 0.34 4.22 -26.18
C GLY A 140 -0.71 5.28 -26.43
N GLU A 141 -0.73 5.82 -27.65
CA GLU A 141 -1.70 6.82 -28.08
C GLU A 141 -3.14 6.27 -27.99
N GLY A 142 -4.06 7.08 -27.46
CA GLY A 142 -5.47 6.73 -27.31
C GLY A 142 -5.77 5.74 -26.17
N LYS A 143 -4.79 5.34 -25.37
CA LYS A 143 -4.96 4.34 -24.29
C LYS A 143 -5.02 4.94 -22.88
N ASN A 144 -5.33 6.22 -22.76
CA ASN A 144 -5.47 6.86 -21.46
C ASN A 144 -6.69 6.35 -20.69
N SER A 145 -6.52 6.11 -19.41
CA SER A 145 -7.60 5.89 -18.45
C SER A 145 -7.85 7.15 -17.61
N GLU A 146 -8.95 7.17 -16.85
CA GLU A 146 -9.14 8.18 -15.81
C GLU A 146 -7.94 8.21 -14.85
N ALA A 147 -7.48 7.04 -14.41
CA ALA A 147 -6.36 6.91 -13.49
C ALA A 147 -5.05 7.45 -14.07
N SER A 148 -4.70 7.12 -15.32
CA SER A 148 -3.46 7.62 -15.94
C SER A 148 -3.46 9.15 -16.08
N GLU A 149 -4.58 9.77 -16.42
CA GLU A 149 -4.71 11.24 -16.48
C GLU A 149 -4.61 11.89 -15.09
N LYS A 150 -5.23 11.27 -14.07
CA LYS A 150 -5.12 11.72 -12.68
C LYS A 150 -3.69 11.62 -12.15
N ILE A 151 -2.97 10.55 -12.49
CA ILE A 151 -1.55 10.36 -12.13
C ILE A 151 -0.70 11.46 -12.76
N ILE A 152 -0.90 11.81 -14.05
CA ILE A 152 -0.19 12.90 -14.70
C ILE A 152 -0.45 14.22 -13.95
N GLY A 153 -1.72 14.56 -13.72
CA GLY A 153 -2.07 15.77 -12.98
C GLY A 153 -1.50 15.81 -11.55
N LEU A 154 -1.40 14.66 -10.88
CA LEU A 154 -0.78 14.54 -9.57
C LEU A 154 0.73 14.80 -9.61
N LEU A 155 1.43 14.25 -10.60
CA LEU A 155 2.87 14.48 -10.78
C LEU A 155 3.18 15.94 -11.17
N GLU A 156 2.31 16.61 -11.91
CA GLU A 156 2.45 18.01 -12.32
C GLU A 156 2.18 19.02 -11.17
N GLN A 157 1.62 18.57 -10.05
CA GLN A 157 1.49 19.44 -8.87
C GLN A 157 2.85 19.96 -8.40
N PRO A 158 2.91 21.18 -7.83
CA PRO A 158 4.17 21.78 -7.37
C PRO A 158 4.83 21.06 -6.19
N ASP A 159 4.12 20.16 -5.50
CA ASP A 159 4.67 19.36 -4.41
C ASP A 159 5.77 18.43 -4.94
N THR A 160 7.02 18.64 -4.47
CA THR A 160 8.19 17.88 -4.93
C THR A 160 8.45 16.60 -4.13
N ARG A 161 7.68 16.35 -3.08
CA ARG A 161 7.85 15.14 -2.27
C ARG A 161 7.54 13.88 -3.08
N PRO A 162 8.27 12.78 -2.86
CA PRO A 162 8.00 11.51 -3.51
C PRO A 162 6.55 11.04 -3.34
N ILE A 163 6.05 10.35 -4.34
CA ILE A 163 4.77 9.65 -4.33
C ILE A 163 5.05 8.16 -4.50
N TRP A 164 4.60 7.37 -3.55
CA TRP A 164 4.72 5.92 -3.56
C TRP A 164 3.53 5.29 -4.25
N PHE A 165 3.79 4.61 -5.35
CA PHE A 165 2.82 3.79 -6.05
C PHE A 165 2.94 2.36 -5.56
N CYS A 166 2.02 1.95 -4.70
CA CYS A 166 1.87 0.58 -4.23
C CYS A 166 0.99 -0.15 -5.25
N ILE A 167 1.61 -0.99 -6.08
CA ILE A 167 0.93 -1.68 -7.19
C ILE A 167 0.66 -3.11 -6.74
N TRP A 168 -0.61 -3.44 -6.58
CA TRP A 168 -1.12 -4.75 -6.16
C TRP A 168 -1.58 -5.58 -7.36
N GLY A 169 -2.14 -4.92 -8.38
CA GLY A 169 -2.53 -5.47 -9.65
C GLY A 169 -1.60 -5.08 -10.81
N GLY A 170 -2.16 -4.76 -11.97
CA GLY A 170 -1.41 -4.30 -13.14
C GLY A 170 -0.81 -2.91 -12.94
N SER A 171 0.38 -2.69 -13.49
CA SER A 171 1.05 -1.38 -13.48
C SER A 171 0.66 -0.48 -14.66
N CYS A 172 -0.33 -0.88 -15.46
CA CYS A 172 -0.71 -0.29 -16.72
C CYS A 172 -1.04 1.21 -16.65
N ASP A 173 -1.74 1.67 -15.62
CA ASP A 173 -2.15 3.07 -15.51
C ASP A 173 -0.96 3.99 -15.21
N LEU A 174 -0.05 3.55 -14.33
CA LEU A 174 1.20 4.27 -14.09
C LEU A 174 2.08 4.27 -15.35
N ALA A 175 2.20 3.11 -16.01
CA ALA A 175 3.00 2.98 -17.24
C ALA A 175 2.45 3.89 -18.36
N GLN A 176 1.13 3.95 -18.56
CA GLN A 176 0.50 4.85 -19.52
C GLN A 176 0.76 6.32 -19.18
N ALA A 177 0.69 6.69 -17.89
CA ALA A 177 0.99 8.05 -17.44
C ALA A 177 2.45 8.43 -17.75
N LEU A 178 3.41 7.56 -17.41
CA LEU A 178 4.83 7.80 -17.67
C LEU A 178 5.18 7.75 -19.16
N TRP A 179 4.55 6.86 -19.95
CA TRP A 179 4.65 6.88 -21.40
C TRP A 179 4.22 8.24 -21.97
N LYS A 180 3.04 8.73 -21.59
CA LYS A 180 2.50 10.01 -22.08
C LYS A 180 3.38 11.19 -21.66
N ILE A 181 3.86 11.22 -20.42
CA ILE A 181 4.81 12.26 -19.96
C ILE A 181 6.07 12.24 -20.83
N LYS A 182 6.66 11.07 -21.06
CA LYS A 182 7.86 10.91 -21.87
C LYS A 182 7.66 11.38 -23.32
N GLU A 183 6.52 11.07 -23.93
CA GLU A 183 6.24 11.42 -25.34
C GLU A 183 5.80 12.88 -25.52
N THR A 184 5.24 13.52 -24.49
CA THR A 184 4.58 14.84 -24.67
C THR A 184 5.22 15.98 -23.88
N ARG A 185 6.15 15.73 -22.97
CA ARG A 185 6.84 16.76 -22.20
C ARG A 185 8.29 16.91 -22.66
N ASN A 186 8.87 18.11 -22.46
CA ASN A 186 10.30 18.28 -22.66
C ASN A 186 11.09 17.33 -21.78
N PRO A 187 12.24 16.77 -22.23
CA PRO A 187 13.01 15.77 -21.49
C PRO A 187 13.33 16.17 -20.05
N SER A 188 13.71 17.41 -19.79
CA SER A 188 14.02 17.92 -18.44
C SER A 188 12.78 17.95 -17.53
N VAL A 189 11.60 18.28 -18.08
CA VAL A 189 10.33 18.27 -17.35
C VAL A 189 9.92 16.83 -17.06
N ALA A 190 10.03 15.94 -18.04
CA ALA A 190 9.73 14.52 -17.85
C ALA A 190 10.60 13.91 -16.76
N GLU A 191 11.91 14.17 -16.76
CA GLU A 191 12.85 13.71 -15.74
C GLU A 191 12.47 14.24 -14.35
N GLN A 192 12.15 15.54 -14.23
CA GLN A 192 11.68 16.14 -12.98
C GLN A 192 10.40 15.49 -12.45
N LEU A 193 9.42 15.20 -13.31
CA LEU A 193 8.18 14.54 -12.90
C LEU A 193 8.44 13.09 -12.45
N MET A 194 9.25 12.34 -13.21
CA MET A 194 9.61 10.95 -12.88
C MET A 194 10.44 10.85 -11.60
N SER A 195 11.23 11.86 -11.25
CA SER A 195 12.02 11.88 -10.01
C SER A 195 11.16 11.83 -8.74
N LYS A 196 9.88 12.20 -8.84
CA LYS A 196 8.91 12.10 -7.74
C LYS A 196 8.36 10.68 -7.56
N VAL A 197 8.50 9.79 -8.54
CA VAL A 197 7.87 8.46 -8.54
C VAL A 197 8.69 7.46 -7.75
N ARG A 198 8.02 6.73 -6.86
CA ARG A 198 8.52 5.54 -6.16
C ARG A 198 7.53 4.41 -6.41
N VAL A 199 8.00 3.28 -6.85
CA VAL A 199 7.15 2.13 -7.14
C VAL A 199 7.50 0.98 -6.21
N TYR A 200 6.49 0.40 -5.58
CA TYR A 200 6.56 -0.90 -4.96
C TYR A 200 5.47 -1.77 -5.59
N MET A 201 5.86 -2.75 -6.41
CA MET A 201 4.91 -3.62 -7.08
C MET A 201 5.00 -5.08 -6.59
N ILE A 202 3.82 -5.69 -6.50
CA ILE A 202 3.65 -7.10 -6.16
C ILE A 202 3.59 -7.89 -7.47
N ASP A 203 4.72 -8.51 -7.80
CA ASP A 203 4.97 -9.25 -9.04
C ASP A 203 4.76 -8.42 -10.33
N PHE A 204 4.86 -9.07 -11.48
CA PHE A 204 4.48 -8.55 -12.78
C PHE A 204 3.14 -9.15 -13.18
N GLN A 205 2.08 -8.36 -13.06
CA GLN A 205 0.74 -8.84 -13.32
C GLN A 205 0.24 -8.49 -14.74
N ASP A 206 0.99 -7.65 -15.45
CA ASP A 206 0.84 -7.40 -16.89
C ASP A 206 2.21 -7.07 -17.53
N GLY A 207 2.24 -6.89 -18.85
CA GLY A 207 3.49 -6.62 -19.59
C GLY A 207 4.11 -5.25 -19.29
N THR A 208 3.41 -4.36 -18.59
CA THR A 208 3.91 -3.01 -18.35
C THR A 208 4.93 -2.93 -17.21
N GLY A 209 4.91 -3.89 -16.27
CA GLY A 209 5.90 -3.94 -15.19
C GLY A 209 7.33 -4.08 -15.74
N GLN A 210 7.56 -5.05 -16.62
CA GLN A 210 8.85 -5.22 -17.28
C GLN A 210 9.20 -4.01 -18.17
N TRP A 211 8.21 -3.46 -18.88
CA TRP A 211 8.40 -2.27 -19.72
C TRP A 211 8.90 -1.06 -18.90
N LEU A 212 8.38 -0.84 -17.69
CA LEU A 212 8.83 0.21 -16.79
C LEU A 212 10.33 0.05 -16.45
N LEU A 213 10.77 -1.18 -16.16
CA LEU A 213 12.17 -1.46 -15.85
C LEU A 213 13.10 -1.27 -17.05
N ASP A 214 12.64 -1.65 -18.25
CA ASP A 214 13.45 -1.56 -19.46
C ASP A 214 13.55 -0.11 -19.98
N THR A 215 12.46 0.66 -19.81
CA THR A 215 12.36 2.03 -20.33
C THR A 215 12.98 3.06 -19.39
N PHE A 216 12.91 2.85 -18.07
CA PHE A 216 13.30 3.82 -17.06
C PHE A 216 14.30 3.25 -16.05
N PRO A 217 15.57 3.05 -16.43
CA PRO A 217 16.57 2.43 -15.54
C PRO A 217 16.83 3.21 -14.25
N GLN A 218 16.57 4.54 -14.24
CA GLN A 218 16.76 5.38 -13.06
C GLN A 218 15.50 5.53 -12.20
N LEU A 219 14.35 5.04 -12.66
CA LEU A 219 13.12 5.05 -11.87
C LEU A 219 13.32 4.18 -10.62
N PHE A 220 12.92 4.70 -9.46
CA PHE A 220 12.96 3.92 -8.24
C PHE A 220 11.86 2.85 -8.26
N VAL A 221 12.23 1.59 -8.38
CA VAL A 221 11.28 0.47 -8.43
C VAL A 221 11.73 -0.66 -7.51
N ILE A 222 10.83 -1.07 -6.62
CA ILE A 222 10.90 -2.32 -5.86
C ILE A 222 9.92 -3.30 -6.51
N VAL A 223 10.40 -4.51 -6.83
CA VAL A 223 9.55 -5.62 -7.31
C VAL A 223 9.64 -6.75 -6.31
N SER A 224 8.52 -7.03 -5.64
CA SER A 224 8.39 -8.17 -4.74
C SER A 224 7.72 -9.33 -5.48
N ARG A 225 8.43 -10.45 -5.68
CA ARG A 225 7.93 -11.66 -6.33
C ARG A 225 7.79 -12.85 -5.38
N ASN A 226 8.50 -12.78 -4.25
CA ASN A 226 8.53 -13.84 -3.26
C ASN A 226 8.44 -13.30 -1.83
N ASN A 227 8.99 -12.12 -1.54
CA ASN A 227 8.99 -11.57 -0.18
C ASN A 227 7.55 -11.38 0.34
N TYR A 228 6.64 -10.90 -0.49
CA TYR A 228 5.24 -10.67 -0.14
C TYR A 228 4.53 -11.93 0.40
N LYS A 229 4.94 -13.12 -0.08
CA LYS A 229 4.41 -14.41 0.40
C LYS A 229 4.69 -14.66 1.88
N GLY A 230 5.58 -13.85 2.49
CA GLY A 230 5.79 -13.84 3.94
C GLY A 230 4.56 -13.41 4.75
N MET A 231 3.59 -12.72 4.14
CA MET A 231 2.30 -12.42 4.78
C MET A 231 1.38 -13.64 4.85
N PHE A 232 1.51 -14.59 3.93
CA PHE A 232 0.62 -15.72 3.81
C PHE A 232 0.59 -16.61 5.05
N ASN A 233 -0.61 -17.07 5.40
CA ASN A 233 -0.83 -17.96 6.52
C ASN A 233 0.00 -19.26 6.44
N ASN A 234 0.23 -19.77 5.25
CA ASN A 234 1.00 -20.99 5.00
C ASN A 234 2.50 -20.78 4.78
N SER A 235 3.04 -19.60 5.01
CA SER A 235 4.46 -19.30 4.87
C SER A 235 5.30 -20.25 5.75
N PRO A 236 6.26 -20.99 5.18
CA PRO A 236 7.10 -21.92 5.94
C PRO A 236 7.85 -21.21 7.07
N GLY A 237 7.75 -21.76 8.29
CA GLY A 237 8.44 -21.21 9.47
C GLY A 237 7.78 -19.98 10.11
N ALA A 238 6.71 -19.45 9.52
CA ALA A 238 5.94 -18.35 10.11
C ALA A 238 5.14 -18.81 11.34
N GLU A 239 4.87 -17.87 12.24
CA GLU A 239 4.02 -18.10 13.41
C GLU A 239 2.53 -18.17 12.99
N ILE A 240 2.07 -19.34 12.54
CA ILE A 240 0.72 -19.55 11.97
C ILE A 240 -0.38 -19.13 12.94
N GLN A 241 -0.17 -19.34 14.27
CA GLN A 241 -1.12 -18.92 15.30
C GLN A 241 -1.38 -17.40 15.32
N LEU A 242 -0.56 -16.58 14.66
CA LEU A 242 -0.75 -15.14 14.50
C LEU A 242 -1.39 -14.76 13.16
N SER A 243 -1.74 -15.74 12.31
CA SER A 243 -2.27 -15.47 10.97
C SER A 243 -3.39 -16.43 10.53
N ASN A 244 -3.73 -17.43 11.36
CA ASN A 244 -4.80 -18.40 11.06
C ASN A 244 -6.20 -17.79 11.24
N LEU A 245 -7.23 -18.55 10.87
CA LEU A 245 -8.63 -18.11 10.98
C LEU A 245 -9.03 -17.77 12.42
N GLU A 246 -8.51 -18.50 13.42
CA GLU A 246 -8.81 -18.20 14.83
C GLU A 246 -8.30 -16.81 15.21
N TRP A 247 -7.07 -16.47 14.78
CA TRP A 247 -6.49 -15.17 15.05
C TRP A 247 -7.28 -14.04 14.40
N ILE A 248 -7.61 -14.15 13.09
CA ILE A 248 -8.36 -13.08 12.39
C ILE A 248 -9.79 -12.96 12.95
N ASN A 249 -10.43 -14.04 13.31
CA ASN A 249 -11.75 -14.01 13.94
C ASN A 249 -11.73 -13.29 15.29
N ARG A 250 -10.71 -13.53 16.11
CA ARG A 250 -10.59 -12.92 17.43
C ARG A 250 -10.21 -11.44 17.37
N ASN A 251 -9.29 -11.06 16.48
CA ASN A 251 -8.64 -9.76 16.55
C ASN A 251 -9.13 -8.77 15.48
N ILE A 252 -9.84 -9.23 14.44
CA ILE A 252 -10.24 -8.38 13.32
C ILE A 252 -11.74 -8.48 13.05
N ARG A 253 -12.32 -9.71 12.98
CA ARG A 253 -13.67 -9.88 12.45
C ARG A 253 -14.76 -9.78 13.52
N LYS A 254 -14.60 -10.52 14.63
CA LYS A 254 -15.67 -10.66 15.63
C LYS A 254 -15.56 -9.55 16.69
N GLY A 255 -16.56 -8.68 16.71
CA GLY A 255 -16.61 -7.60 17.69
C GLY A 255 -15.82 -6.35 17.33
N HIS A 256 -15.30 -6.23 16.10
CA HIS A 256 -14.48 -5.10 15.64
C HIS A 256 -15.17 -4.27 14.54
N GLY A 257 -16.49 -4.09 14.63
CA GLY A 257 -17.26 -3.26 13.71
C GLY A 257 -17.54 -3.94 12.36
N LEU A 258 -18.23 -3.19 11.49
CA LEU A 258 -18.70 -3.71 10.21
C LEU A 258 -17.52 -4.00 9.26
N LEU A 259 -16.56 -3.09 9.18
CA LEU A 259 -15.38 -3.27 8.30
C LEU A 259 -14.58 -4.51 8.68
N GLY A 260 -14.38 -4.77 9.99
CA GLY A 260 -13.74 -5.99 10.46
C GLY A 260 -14.51 -7.26 10.07
N ALA A 261 -15.85 -7.24 10.17
CA ALA A 261 -16.68 -8.37 9.79
C ALA A 261 -16.56 -8.73 8.29
N PHE A 262 -16.25 -7.75 7.44
CA PHE A 262 -16.01 -7.95 6.01
C PHE A 262 -14.61 -8.46 5.66
N TYR A 263 -13.68 -8.53 6.60
CA TYR A 263 -12.36 -9.10 6.35
C TYR A 263 -12.51 -10.57 5.92
N PRO A 264 -12.05 -10.96 4.72
CA PRO A 264 -12.21 -12.31 4.21
C PRO A 264 -11.55 -13.37 5.10
N GLU A 265 -12.17 -14.55 5.18
CA GLU A 265 -11.64 -15.66 5.99
C GLU A 265 -10.41 -16.32 5.38
N SER A 266 -10.25 -16.23 4.06
CA SER A 266 -9.09 -16.74 3.35
C SER A 266 -8.81 -15.87 2.12
N GLY A 267 -7.63 -16.07 1.50
CA GLY A 267 -7.29 -15.50 0.21
C GLY A 267 -7.56 -16.47 -0.92
N PHE A 268 -6.57 -16.65 -1.80
CA PHE A 268 -6.68 -17.50 -2.98
C PHE A 268 -7.01 -18.99 -2.67
N TYR A 269 -6.53 -19.51 -1.56
CA TYR A 269 -6.72 -20.93 -1.18
C TYR A 269 -7.75 -21.05 -0.06
N PRO A 270 -9.04 -21.32 -0.38
CA PRO A 270 -10.10 -21.40 0.64
C PRO A 270 -9.91 -22.51 1.66
N GLU A 271 -9.15 -23.56 1.31
CA GLU A 271 -8.82 -24.67 2.19
C GLU A 271 -7.77 -24.33 3.28
N THR A 272 -7.11 -23.20 3.15
CA THR A 272 -6.13 -22.70 4.13
C THR A 272 -6.53 -21.33 4.65
N PRO A 273 -7.61 -21.23 5.46
CA PRO A 273 -8.14 -19.94 5.91
C PRO A 273 -7.15 -19.23 6.85
N GLY A 274 -7.12 -17.92 6.73
CA GLY A 274 -6.21 -17.04 7.47
C GLY A 274 -5.84 -15.80 6.69
N VAL A 275 -4.73 -15.17 7.07
CA VAL A 275 -4.17 -14.00 6.41
C VAL A 275 -3.51 -14.40 5.09
N TRP A 276 -3.86 -13.70 4.02
CA TRP A 276 -3.30 -13.87 2.68
C TRP A 276 -2.86 -12.53 2.05
N GLU A 277 -2.72 -11.50 2.81
CA GLU A 277 -2.44 -10.11 2.43
C GLU A 277 -1.11 -9.93 1.67
N GLY A 278 -1.03 -10.47 0.45
CA GLY A 278 0.15 -10.36 -0.41
C GLY A 278 0.55 -8.92 -0.74
N ASP A 279 -0.40 -7.99 -0.73
CA ASP A 279 -0.21 -6.60 -1.10
C ASP A 279 0.24 -5.70 0.03
N SER A 280 -0.11 -6.08 1.27
CA SER A 280 0.19 -5.31 2.47
C SER A 280 1.67 -4.95 2.64
N PRO A 281 2.67 -5.78 2.27
CA PRO A 281 4.08 -5.41 2.36
C PRO A 281 4.42 -4.09 1.64
N SER A 282 3.72 -3.72 0.58
CA SER A 282 3.98 -2.51 -0.19
C SER A 282 3.85 -1.24 0.64
N PHE A 283 2.78 -1.09 1.41
CA PHE A 283 2.59 0.07 2.30
C PHE A 283 3.19 -0.15 3.69
N LEU A 284 3.29 -1.40 4.17
CA LEU A 284 3.98 -1.73 5.42
C LEU A 284 5.47 -1.38 5.37
N HIS A 285 6.08 -1.35 4.18
CA HIS A 285 7.42 -0.81 3.94
C HIS A 285 7.54 0.65 4.40
N LEU A 286 6.51 1.43 4.20
CA LEU A 286 6.45 2.84 4.61
C LEU A 286 6.11 2.96 6.09
N VAL A 287 5.18 2.15 6.61
CA VAL A 287 4.81 2.12 8.02
C VAL A 287 6.02 1.80 8.89
N SER A 288 6.81 0.78 8.55
CA SER A 288 8.02 0.44 9.29
C SER A 288 9.05 1.58 9.27
N GLY A 289 9.11 2.35 8.19
CA GLY A 289 9.88 3.59 8.11
C GLY A 289 9.40 4.66 9.11
N LEU A 290 8.08 4.83 9.23
CA LEU A 290 7.47 5.72 10.23
C LEU A 290 7.72 5.24 11.66
N ARG A 291 7.92 3.93 11.89
CA ARG A 291 8.33 3.35 13.18
C ARG A 291 9.83 3.47 13.44
N GLY A 292 10.61 3.96 12.44
CA GLY A 292 12.07 4.14 12.55
C GLY A 292 12.87 2.86 12.34
N LEU A 293 12.25 1.79 11.82
CA LEU A 293 12.92 0.51 11.56
C LEU A 293 13.79 0.55 10.30
N ASN A 294 13.34 1.26 9.27
CA ASN A 294 14.07 1.40 8.00
C ASN A 294 13.91 2.81 7.42
N ASN A 295 14.72 3.13 6.44
CA ASN A 295 14.49 4.24 5.52
C ASN A 295 13.85 3.67 4.25
N PRO A 296 12.60 4.03 3.88
CA PRO A 296 11.95 3.51 2.67
C PRO A 296 12.74 3.73 1.37
N GLU A 297 13.58 4.78 1.31
CA GLU A 297 14.47 5.06 0.16
C GLU A 297 15.71 4.12 0.12
N LYS A 298 15.84 3.20 1.08
CA LYS A 298 16.93 2.22 1.18
C LYS A 298 16.38 0.80 1.31
N PRO A 299 15.83 0.20 0.23
CA PRO A 299 15.14 -1.09 0.29
C PRO A 299 16.00 -2.26 0.76
N GLY A 300 17.34 -2.12 0.76
CA GLY A 300 18.25 -3.11 1.34
C GLY A 300 18.21 -3.20 2.87
N GLN A 301 17.57 -2.25 3.55
CA GLN A 301 17.33 -2.32 4.99
C GLN A 301 16.16 -3.25 5.32
N GLU A 302 16.23 -3.87 6.48
CA GLU A 302 15.15 -4.72 6.98
C GLU A 302 13.95 -3.88 7.44
N GLY A 303 12.74 -4.30 7.08
CA GLY A 303 11.49 -3.64 7.46
C GLY A 303 10.29 -4.54 7.22
N TRP A 304 9.12 -4.07 7.61
CA TRP A 304 7.87 -4.86 7.52
C TRP A 304 7.48 -5.21 6.09
N GLY A 305 7.91 -4.41 5.11
CA GLY A 305 7.67 -4.69 3.69
C GLY A 305 8.68 -5.66 3.06
N GLY A 306 9.62 -6.20 3.83
CA GLY A 306 10.67 -7.07 3.32
C GLY A 306 12.02 -6.37 3.13
N GLN A 307 12.97 -7.11 2.57
CA GLN A 307 14.32 -6.66 2.27
C GLN A 307 14.64 -6.97 0.81
N PHE A 308 15.37 -6.07 0.15
CA PHE A 308 15.60 -6.16 -1.29
C PHE A 308 17.06 -5.94 -1.62
N VAL A 309 17.48 -6.48 -2.77
CA VAL A 309 18.82 -6.28 -3.32
C VAL A 309 18.72 -5.46 -4.60
N ARG A 310 19.69 -4.57 -4.79
CA ARG A 310 19.77 -3.76 -6.00
C ARG A 310 20.18 -4.65 -7.18
N VAL A 311 19.43 -4.56 -8.29
CA VAL A 311 19.66 -5.41 -9.47
C VAL A 311 21.02 -5.14 -10.11
N SER A 312 21.42 -3.86 -10.20
CA SER A 312 22.65 -3.42 -10.82
C SER A 312 23.03 -2.01 -10.33
N PRO A 313 24.32 -1.64 -10.24
CA PRO A 313 24.72 -0.30 -9.80
C PRO A 313 24.24 0.85 -10.68
N ASP A 314 23.97 0.59 -11.97
CA ASP A 314 23.51 1.56 -12.97
C ASP A 314 21.99 1.67 -13.06
N LYS A 315 21.23 0.84 -12.32
CA LYS A 315 19.77 0.86 -12.26
C LYS A 315 19.27 1.14 -10.85
N ASN A 316 18.18 1.87 -10.73
CA ASN A 316 17.53 2.10 -9.43
C ASN A 316 16.38 1.11 -9.19
N HIS A 317 16.63 -0.16 -9.52
CA HIS A 317 15.69 -1.26 -9.41
C HIS A 317 16.13 -2.24 -8.32
N TRP A 318 15.17 -2.71 -7.56
CA TRP A 318 15.35 -3.58 -6.41
C TRP A 318 14.46 -4.81 -6.52
N MET A 319 15.03 -5.97 -6.28
CA MET A 319 14.33 -7.26 -6.30
C MET A 319 14.46 -7.94 -4.95
N ASP A 320 13.66 -8.97 -4.71
CA ASP A 320 13.67 -9.73 -3.47
C ASP A 320 15.09 -10.12 -3.02
N ASP A 321 15.35 -9.97 -1.73
CA ASP A 321 16.50 -10.62 -1.09
C ASP A 321 16.35 -12.14 -1.24
N PRO A 322 17.45 -12.90 -1.49
CA PRO A 322 17.40 -14.36 -1.61
C PRO A 322 16.76 -15.10 -0.42
N LYS A 323 16.67 -14.47 0.74
CA LYS A 323 15.97 -15.02 1.91
C LYS A 323 14.46 -15.15 1.68
N GLY A 324 13.89 -14.41 0.72
CA GLY A 324 12.47 -14.48 0.37
C GLY A 324 11.53 -14.07 1.50
N GLY A 325 10.40 -14.76 1.65
CA GLY A 325 9.33 -14.42 2.59
C GLY A 325 9.73 -14.26 4.05
N ILE A 326 10.87 -14.84 4.49
CA ILE A 326 11.36 -14.63 5.87
C ILE A 326 11.63 -13.16 6.18
N THR A 327 11.99 -12.37 5.16
CA THR A 327 12.26 -10.94 5.33
C THR A 327 11.02 -10.15 5.74
N VAL A 328 9.82 -10.71 5.49
CA VAL A 328 8.51 -10.19 5.89
C VAL A 328 8.00 -10.91 7.14
N TRP A 329 7.85 -12.25 7.11
CA TRP A 329 7.18 -12.96 8.19
C TRP A 329 7.90 -12.89 9.54
N LYS A 330 9.19 -12.64 9.60
CA LYS A 330 9.92 -12.43 10.86
C LYS A 330 9.38 -11.26 11.70
N TRP A 331 8.69 -10.31 11.08
CA TRP A 331 8.04 -9.19 11.73
C TRP A 331 6.57 -9.43 12.07
N ARG A 332 6.07 -10.66 11.85
CA ARG A 332 4.64 -10.97 11.98
C ARG A 332 4.10 -10.61 13.36
N ARG A 333 4.86 -10.84 14.42
CA ARG A 333 4.41 -10.55 15.79
C ARG A 333 4.11 -9.07 15.99
N GLU A 334 4.99 -8.21 15.54
CA GLU A 334 4.85 -6.75 15.66
C GLU A 334 3.74 -6.23 14.74
N VAL A 335 3.74 -6.66 13.50
CA VAL A 335 2.74 -6.27 12.48
C VAL A 335 1.33 -6.67 12.89
N GLN A 336 1.15 -7.90 13.39
CA GLN A 336 -0.16 -8.39 13.81
C GLN A 336 -0.64 -7.77 15.11
N LYS A 337 0.27 -7.48 16.04
CA LYS A 337 -0.07 -6.76 17.28
C LYS A 337 -0.63 -5.37 16.95
N GLU A 338 0.07 -4.60 16.13
CA GLU A 338 -0.38 -3.25 15.76
C GLU A 338 -1.68 -3.29 14.96
N PHE A 339 -1.87 -4.29 14.09
CA PHE A 339 -3.12 -4.45 13.34
C PHE A 339 -4.31 -4.73 14.26
N ALA A 340 -4.15 -5.59 15.25
CA ALA A 340 -5.18 -5.88 16.25
C ALA A 340 -5.56 -4.63 17.06
N GLU A 341 -4.56 -3.86 17.52
CA GLU A 341 -4.78 -2.60 18.24
C GLU A 341 -5.57 -1.59 17.39
N ARG A 342 -5.28 -1.49 16.08
CA ARG A 342 -6.01 -0.61 15.16
C ARG A 342 -7.42 -1.11 14.84
N ALA A 343 -7.63 -2.43 14.86
CA ALA A 343 -8.97 -2.99 14.70
C ALA A 343 -9.89 -2.61 15.86
N ASP A 344 -9.36 -2.53 17.09
CA ASP A 344 -10.12 -2.06 18.25
C ASP A 344 -10.61 -0.60 18.07
N TRP A 345 -9.89 0.24 17.32
CA TRP A 345 -10.30 1.62 17.06
C TRP A 345 -11.55 1.78 16.20
N MET A 346 -12.01 0.71 15.55
CA MET A 346 -13.29 0.70 14.83
C MET A 346 -14.50 0.69 15.77
N LEU A 347 -14.30 0.39 17.06
CA LEU A 347 -15.37 0.32 18.04
C LEU A 347 -15.75 1.71 18.55
N LYS A 348 -17.03 1.85 18.95
CA LYS A 348 -17.45 3.05 19.67
C LYS A 348 -16.85 3.01 21.08
N GLU A 349 -16.20 4.09 21.45
CA GLU A 349 -15.87 4.34 22.85
C GLU A 349 -17.12 4.61 23.69
#